data_267397276ff060ccdb5312977e1d2fdc
#
_entry.id   267397276ff060ccdb5312977e1d2fdc
#
_cell.length_a   1.000
_cell.length_b   1.000
_cell.length_c   1.000
_cell.angle_alpha   90.00
_cell.angle_beta   90.00
_cell.angle_gamma   90.00
#
_symmetry.space_group_name_H-M   'P 1'
#
loop_
_entity.id
_entity.type
_entity.pdbx_description
1 polymer ?
#
loop_
_entity_poly.entity_id
_entity_poly.type
_entity_poly.pdbx_seq_one_letter_code
_entity_poly.pdbx_strand_id
1 'polypeptide(L)'
;LSYAVIKYFKENPDKMPKNCRIVDANIGSEEAGLRGSMHFAQEHRFDDLTKNAWNINIDSVADKEYFEVVIKDDWQGVRFDTDMEKMFKDTFNEMGIKSLTNGCIHNPVGGCDSTPMTRAGIKSVTFAAQNPMLTYYYHTWRDMPERFEMETVGDGFDVILSVIDKIAKFQEKNGYNGPQKK
;
A
#
# COMPACT_ATOMS: atom_id res chain seq x y z
N LEU A 1 -2.24 -6.24 9.02
CA LEU A 1 -1.11 -6.51 8.13
C LEU A 1 0.03 -5.52 8.38
N SER A 2 -0.18 -4.19 8.37
CA SER A 2 0.84 -3.18 8.64
C SER A 2 1.57 -3.39 9.96
N TYR A 3 0.83 -3.66 11.05
CA TYR A 3 1.41 -4.00 12.34
C TYR A 3 2.34 -5.22 12.29
N ALA A 4 2.01 -6.25 11.50
CA ALA A 4 2.88 -7.43 11.35
C ALA A 4 4.20 -7.06 10.67
N VAL A 5 4.19 -6.18 9.68
CA VAL A 5 5.39 -5.66 9.01
C VAL A 5 6.30 -4.91 9.99
N ILE A 6 5.73 -4.01 10.79
CA ILE A 6 6.49 -3.27 11.82
C ILE A 6 7.09 -4.22 12.85
N LYS A 7 6.29 -5.18 13.34
CA LYS A 7 6.75 -6.19 14.30
C LYS A 7 7.90 -7.00 13.73
N TYR A 8 7.78 -7.46 12.48
CA TYR A 8 8.84 -8.21 11.81
C TYR A 8 10.18 -7.46 11.80
N PHE A 9 10.22 -6.21 11.39
CA PHE A 9 11.46 -5.43 11.36
C PHE A 9 11.98 -5.07 12.76
N LYS A 10 11.09 -4.92 13.73
CA LYS A 10 11.49 -4.73 15.14
C LYS A 10 12.17 -5.97 15.71
N GLU A 11 11.68 -7.15 15.38
CA GLU A 11 12.24 -8.45 15.82
C GLU A 11 13.46 -8.88 14.96
N ASN A 12 13.57 -8.37 13.74
CA ASN A 12 14.64 -8.68 12.80
C ASN A 12 15.31 -7.39 12.26
N PRO A 13 16.00 -6.63 13.11
CA PRO A 13 16.58 -5.32 12.72
C PRO A 13 17.64 -5.41 11.63
N ASP A 14 18.29 -6.55 11.48
CA ASP A 14 19.24 -6.86 10.40
C ASP A 14 18.58 -6.98 9.02
N LYS A 15 17.28 -7.24 8.96
CA LYS A 15 16.49 -7.30 7.73
C LYS A 15 15.97 -5.94 7.27
N MET A 16 16.01 -4.94 8.14
CA MET A 16 15.58 -3.58 7.78
C MET A 16 16.54 -2.96 6.78
N PRO A 17 16.09 -2.49 5.60
CA PRO A 17 16.97 -1.81 4.67
C PRO A 17 17.58 -0.55 5.31
N LYS A 18 18.89 -0.38 5.20
CA LYS A 18 19.66 0.68 5.91
C LYS A 18 19.28 2.09 5.47
N ASN A 19 18.79 2.24 4.25
CA ASN A 19 18.36 3.50 3.67
C ASN A 19 16.85 3.78 3.86
N CYS A 20 16.14 2.96 4.63
CA CYS A 20 14.71 3.11 4.89
C CYS A 20 14.41 3.43 6.35
N ARG A 21 13.31 4.14 6.55
CA ARG A 21 12.57 4.24 7.80
C ARG A 21 11.13 3.89 7.49
N ILE A 22 10.54 2.98 8.24
CA ILE A 22 9.14 2.61 8.10
C ILE A 22 8.32 3.41 9.11
N VAL A 23 7.21 3.95 8.65
CA VAL A 23 6.19 4.62 9.46
C VAL A 23 4.89 3.86 9.28
N ASP A 24 4.31 3.37 10.37
CA ASP A 24 2.97 2.80 10.37
C ASP A 24 1.97 3.91 10.68
N ALA A 25 1.19 4.28 9.69
CA ALA A 25 0.17 5.32 9.80
C ALA A 25 -1.22 4.67 9.79
N ASN A 26 -1.79 4.49 10.98
CA ASN A 26 -3.15 3.98 11.12
C ASN A 26 -4.14 5.12 10.86
N ILE A 27 -4.64 5.21 9.65
CA ILE A 27 -5.50 6.29 9.18
C ILE A 27 -6.97 5.93 9.47
N GLY A 28 -7.68 6.86 10.07
CA GLY A 28 -9.12 6.74 10.29
C GLY A 28 -9.94 7.66 9.38
N SER A 29 -11.26 7.53 9.45
CA SER A 29 -12.21 8.39 8.71
C SER A 29 -12.06 8.33 7.18
N GLU A 30 -11.66 7.19 6.64
CA GLU A 30 -11.59 6.94 5.21
C GLU A 30 -13.00 7.07 4.60
N GLU A 31 -13.97 6.35 5.14
CA GLU A 31 -15.40 6.33 4.75
C GLU A 31 -16.12 7.68 4.91
N ALA A 32 -15.53 8.60 5.67
CA ALA A 32 -16.05 9.96 5.81
C ALA A 32 -15.46 10.93 4.76
N GLY A 33 -14.91 10.41 3.67
CA GLY A 33 -14.31 11.16 2.57
C GLY A 33 -12.81 11.40 2.73
N LEU A 34 -12.06 10.37 3.08
CA LEU A 34 -10.58 10.35 3.16
C LEU A 34 -10.01 11.40 4.15
N ARG A 35 -10.77 11.76 5.19
CA ARG A 35 -10.41 12.90 6.07
C ARG A 35 -9.11 12.68 6.81
N GLY A 36 -8.85 11.46 7.28
CA GLY A 36 -7.61 11.14 8.01
C GLY A 36 -6.39 11.25 7.12
N SER A 37 -6.42 10.65 5.94
CA SER A 37 -5.30 10.73 4.98
C SER A 37 -5.10 12.14 4.42
N MET A 38 -6.18 12.89 4.20
CA MET A 38 -6.06 14.31 3.83
C MET A 38 -5.35 15.12 4.90
N HIS A 39 -5.74 14.94 6.17
CA HIS A 39 -5.10 15.64 7.29
C HIS A 39 -3.63 15.24 7.41
N PHE A 40 -3.34 13.94 7.42
CA PHE A 40 -1.96 13.43 7.48
C PHE A 40 -1.10 13.98 6.33
N ALA A 41 -1.62 13.94 5.10
CA ALA A 41 -0.92 14.45 3.93
C ALA A 41 -0.68 15.97 4.00
N GLN A 42 -1.62 16.75 4.55
CA GLN A 42 -1.47 18.19 4.73
C GLN A 42 -0.42 18.54 5.78
N GLU A 43 -0.43 17.85 6.92
CA GLU A 43 0.54 18.09 8.01
C GLU A 43 1.98 17.78 7.56
N HIS A 44 2.17 16.78 6.72
CA HIS A 44 3.49 16.28 6.34
C HIS A 44 3.96 16.71 4.93
N ARG A 45 3.14 17.44 4.15
CA ARG A 45 3.45 17.79 2.74
C ARG A 45 4.74 18.58 2.53
N PHE A 46 5.22 19.27 3.54
CA PHE A 46 6.44 20.10 3.48
C PHE A 46 7.61 19.47 4.25
N ASP A 47 7.42 18.31 4.86
CA ASP A 47 8.50 17.63 5.56
C ASP A 47 9.55 17.15 4.55
N ASP A 48 10.82 17.22 4.95
CA ASP A 48 11.91 16.67 4.13
C ASP A 48 11.72 15.17 3.84
N LEU A 49 11.02 14.47 4.73
CA LEU A 49 10.67 13.06 4.56
C LEU A 49 9.72 12.82 3.38
N THR A 50 8.82 13.75 3.10
CA THR A 50 7.82 13.62 2.04
C THR A 50 8.46 13.54 0.65
N LYS A 51 9.58 14.22 0.42
CA LYS A 51 10.29 14.22 -0.87
C LYS A 51 10.76 12.85 -1.33
N ASN A 52 11.01 11.94 -0.37
CA ASN A 52 11.47 10.57 -0.63
C ASN A 52 10.54 9.54 0.00
N ALA A 53 9.34 9.94 0.37
CA ALA A 53 8.36 9.04 0.96
C ALA A 53 7.67 8.18 -0.11
N TRP A 54 7.40 6.95 0.28
CA TRP A 54 6.66 5.97 -0.49
C TRP A 54 5.54 5.43 0.39
N ASN A 55 4.32 5.54 -0.07
CA ASN A 55 3.15 5.09 0.67
C ASN A 55 2.59 3.81 0.06
N ILE A 56 2.57 2.75 0.83
CA ILE A 56 1.80 1.55 0.54
C ILE A 56 0.55 1.63 1.40
N ASN A 57 -0.55 2.09 0.82
CA ASN A 57 -1.84 1.96 1.46
C ASN A 57 -2.27 0.50 1.39
N ILE A 58 -2.70 -0.07 2.51
CA ILE A 58 -3.15 -1.45 2.62
C ILE A 58 -4.64 -1.40 2.89
N ASP A 59 -5.41 -1.92 1.97
CA ASP A 59 -6.85 -1.88 2.03
C ASP A 59 -7.45 -3.22 1.57
N SER A 60 -8.37 -3.76 2.37
CA SER A 60 -9.19 -4.93 2.01
C SER A 60 -8.39 -6.15 1.51
N VAL A 61 -7.45 -6.65 2.31
CA VAL A 61 -6.65 -7.86 1.98
C VAL A 61 -7.36 -9.11 2.53
N ALA A 62 -8.31 -9.64 1.76
CA ALA A 62 -9.17 -10.74 2.19
C ALA A 62 -9.32 -11.89 1.16
N ASP A 63 -9.40 -11.58 -0.13
CA ASP A 63 -9.75 -12.54 -1.19
C ASP A 63 -8.52 -12.96 -2.00
N LYS A 64 -8.00 -14.15 -1.78
CA LYS A 64 -6.75 -14.67 -2.39
C LYS A 64 -6.70 -14.57 -3.92
N GLU A 65 -7.84 -14.69 -4.58
CA GLU A 65 -7.92 -14.65 -6.05
C GLU A 65 -7.79 -13.26 -6.65
N TYR A 66 -7.72 -12.21 -5.81
CA TYR A 66 -7.79 -10.82 -6.23
C TYR A 66 -6.62 -9.97 -5.70
N PHE A 67 -5.43 -10.55 -5.60
CA PHE A 67 -4.24 -9.73 -5.30
C PHE A 67 -4.02 -8.69 -6.38
N GLU A 68 -4.05 -7.42 -6.00
CA GLU A 68 -4.01 -6.32 -6.93
C GLU A 68 -3.42 -5.05 -6.33
N VAL A 69 -2.99 -4.17 -7.20
CA VAL A 69 -2.64 -2.80 -6.85
C VAL A 69 -3.60 -1.85 -7.57
N VAL A 70 -4.21 -0.97 -6.82
CA VAL A 70 -5.00 0.13 -7.39
C VAL A 70 -4.03 1.14 -7.96
N ILE A 71 -4.14 1.38 -9.26
CA ILE A 71 -3.20 2.23 -10.01
C ILE A 71 -3.79 3.58 -10.41
N LYS A 72 -5.09 3.75 -10.21
CA LYS A 72 -5.79 4.99 -10.53
C LYS A 72 -7.10 5.08 -9.74
N ASP A 73 -7.36 6.25 -9.22
CA ASP A 73 -8.66 6.66 -8.72
C ASP A 73 -9.37 7.41 -9.86
N ASP A 74 -10.29 6.70 -10.53
CA ASP A 74 -11.01 7.28 -11.67
C ASP A 74 -12.05 8.32 -11.22
N TRP A 75 -12.60 8.16 -10.00
CA TRP A 75 -13.54 9.10 -9.43
C TRP A 75 -12.92 10.47 -9.22
N GLN A 76 -11.69 10.51 -8.68
CA GLN A 76 -10.98 11.75 -8.40
C GLN A 76 -9.96 12.13 -9.47
N GLY A 77 -9.80 11.30 -10.52
CA GLY A 77 -8.89 11.54 -11.64
C GLY A 77 -7.40 11.48 -11.26
N VAL A 78 -7.04 10.70 -10.23
CA VAL A 78 -5.66 10.63 -9.73
C VAL A 78 -4.99 9.34 -10.18
N ARG A 79 -3.87 9.45 -10.90
CA ARG A 79 -3.00 8.32 -11.27
C ARG A 79 -1.92 8.15 -10.20
N PHE A 80 -1.76 6.92 -9.71
CA PHE A 80 -0.76 6.59 -8.72
C PHE A 80 0.62 6.30 -9.33
N ASP A 81 1.59 6.01 -8.48
CA ASP A 81 2.99 5.89 -8.89
C ASP A 81 3.25 4.64 -9.76
N THR A 82 3.86 4.84 -10.93
CA THR A 82 4.11 3.77 -11.91
C THR A 82 5.30 2.87 -11.54
N ASP A 83 6.28 3.39 -10.80
CA ASP A 83 7.39 2.58 -10.32
C ASP A 83 6.90 1.59 -9.27
N MET A 84 6.02 2.04 -8.36
CA MET A 84 5.38 1.16 -7.38
C MET A 84 4.48 0.11 -8.04
N GLU A 85 3.65 0.51 -9.00
CA GLU A 85 2.86 -0.45 -9.79
C GLU A 85 3.74 -1.55 -10.35
N LYS A 86 4.86 -1.18 -10.97
CA LYS A 86 5.80 -2.15 -11.53
C LYS A 86 6.39 -3.06 -10.45
N MET A 87 6.79 -2.51 -9.30
CA MET A 87 7.36 -3.29 -8.19
C MET A 87 6.38 -4.35 -7.67
N PHE A 88 5.11 -4.01 -7.53
CA PHE A 88 4.06 -4.95 -7.14
C PHE A 88 3.85 -6.04 -8.19
N LYS A 89 3.72 -5.68 -9.47
CA LYS A 89 3.56 -6.65 -10.57
C LYS A 89 4.75 -7.60 -10.67
N ASP A 90 5.97 -7.08 -10.58
CA ASP A 90 7.17 -7.91 -10.56
C ASP A 90 7.16 -8.88 -9.36
N THR A 91 6.72 -8.41 -8.19
CA THR A 91 6.61 -9.24 -6.99
C THR A 91 5.55 -10.33 -7.14
N PHE A 92 4.37 -10.01 -7.66
CA PHE A 92 3.34 -11.01 -7.93
C PHE A 92 3.85 -12.11 -8.88
N ASN A 93 4.55 -11.73 -9.94
CA ASN A 93 5.15 -12.68 -10.89
C ASN A 93 6.23 -13.55 -10.24
N GLU A 94 7.14 -12.96 -9.46
CA GLU A 94 8.22 -13.67 -8.75
C GLU A 94 7.69 -14.68 -7.74
N MET A 95 6.59 -14.34 -7.06
CA MET A 95 5.94 -15.20 -6.07
C MET A 95 4.93 -16.18 -6.68
N GLY A 96 4.69 -16.10 -7.98
CA GLY A 96 3.71 -16.95 -8.68
C GLY A 96 2.26 -16.64 -8.30
N ILE A 97 1.99 -15.45 -7.76
CA ILE A 97 0.63 -15.00 -7.43
C ILE A 97 -0.13 -14.74 -8.72
N LYS A 98 -1.25 -15.43 -8.87
CA LYS A 98 -2.17 -15.27 -10.01
C LYS A 98 -3.39 -14.50 -9.52
N SER A 99 -3.65 -13.35 -10.12
CA SER A 99 -4.81 -12.54 -9.82
C SER A 99 -5.81 -12.55 -10.97
N LEU A 100 -7.10 -12.63 -10.68
CA LEU A 100 -8.18 -12.52 -11.65
C LEU A 100 -8.27 -11.11 -12.28
N THR A 101 -7.67 -10.11 -11.66
CA THR A 101 -7.57 -8.74 -12.18
C THR A 101 -6.24 -8.46 -12.91
N ASN A 102 -5.44 -9.49 -13.18
CA ASN A 102 -4.07 -9.34 -13.70
C ASN A 102 -3.16 -8.46 -12.80
N GLY A 103 -3.46 -8.42 -11.51
CA GLY A 103 -2.66 -7.74 -10.50
C GLY A 103 -2.79 -6.22 -10.48
N CYS A 104 -3.68 -5.61 -11.26
CA CYS A 104 -3.94 -4.18 -11.13
C CYS A 104 -5.34 -3.77 -11.58
N ILE A 105 -5.88 -2.76 -10.90
CA ILE A 105 -7.20 -2.20 -11.20
C ILE A 105 -7.19 -0.68 -11.18
N HIS A 106 -8.20 -0.11 -11.82
CA HIS A 106 -8.66 1.24 -11.56
C HIS A 106 -9.80 1.21 -10.54
N ASN A 107 -9.81 2.15 -9.61
CA ASN A 107 -10.94 2.33 -8.72
C ASN A 107 -11.98 3.23 -9.40
N PRO A 108 -13.12 2.70 -9.86
CA PRO A 108 -14.08 3.47 -10.63
C PRO A 108 -15.03 4.32 -9.75
N VAL A 109 -15.19 3.92 -8.49
CA VAL A 109 -16.14 4.55 -7.55
C VAL A 109 -15.50 4.67 -6.18
N GLY A 110 -15.69 5.82 -5.54
CA GLY A 110 -15.07 6.12 -4.26
C GLY A 110 -13.63 6.57 -4.42
N GLY A 111 -12.90 6.63 -3.31
CA GLY A 111 -11.50 6.97 -3.25
C GLY A 111 -10.73 5.94 -2.45
N CYS A 112 -9.45 6.16 -2.27
CA CYS A 112 -8.62 5.44 -1.32
C CYS A 112 -7.60 6.39 -0.70
N ASP A 113 -7.05 6.03 0.44
CA ASP A 113 -6.11 6.89 1.19
C ASP A 113 -4.83 7.22 0.41
N SER A 114 -4.53 6.50 -0.67
CA SER A 114 -3.45 6.86 -1.61
C SER A 114 -3.71 8.14 -2.39
N THR A 115 -4.97 8.55 -2.57
CA THR A 115 -5.32 9.75 -3.35
C THR A 115 -4.81 11.03 -2.71
N PRO A 116 -5.08 11.35 -1.42
CA PRO A 116 -4.52 12.52 -0.76
C PRO A 116 -3.00 12.48 -0.66
N MET A 117 -2.42 11.30 -0.43
CA MET A 117 -0.97 11.12 -0.37
C MET A 117 -0.31 11.48 -1.71
N THR A 118 -0.86 10.98 -2.82
CA THR A 118 -0.37 11.31 -4.17
C THR A 118 -0.48 12.82 -4.47
N ARG A 119 -1.59 13.45 -4.08
CA ARG A 119 -1.78 14.91 -4.24
C ARG A 119 -0.79 15.73 -3.41
N ALA A 120 -0.31 15.19 -2.30
CA ALA A 120 0.74 15.80 -1.49
C ALA A 120 2.16 15.57 -2.04
N GLY A 121 2.30 14.83 -3.15
CA GLY A 121 3.59 14.53 -3.78
C GLY A 121 4.27 13.28 -3.24
N ILE A 122 3.59 12.47 -2.44
CA ILE A 122 4.09 11.18 -1.96
C ILE A 122 3.84 10.13 -3.04
N LYS A 123 4.85 9.36 -3.41
CA LYS A 123 4.69 8.19 -4.28
C LYS A 123 3.78 7.18 -3.59
N SER A 124 2.67 6.83 -4.21
CA SER A 124 1.61 6.08 -3.51
C SER A 124 0.91 5.09 -4.41
N VAL A 125 0.51 3.96 -3.84
CA VAL A 125 -0.44 3.00 -4.40
C VAL A 125 -1.28 2.39 -3.29
N THR A 126 -2.42 1.82 -3.62
CA THR A 126 -3.20 0.97 -2.70
C THR A 126 -3.00 -0.48 -3.08
N PHE A 127 -2.52 -1.29 -2.13
CA PHE A 127 -2.45 -2.73 -2.22
C PHE A 127 -3.71 -3.34 -1.63
N ALA A 128 -4.36 -4.19 -2.40
CA ALA A 128 -5.60 -4.86 -2.04
C ALA A 128 -5.58 -6.34 -2.44
N ALA A 129 -6.46 -7.10 -1.85
CA ALA A 129 -6.86 -8.44 -2.28
C ALA A 129 -8.36 -8.57 -2.03
N GLN A 130 -9.14 -7.96 -2.88
CA GLN A 130 -10.60 -7.91 -2.79
C GLN A 130 -11.22 -8.00 -4.18
N ASN A 131 -12.33 -8.74 -4.29
CA ASN A 131 -13.11 -8.75 -5.51
C ASN A 131 -13.59 -7.33 -5.84
N PRO A 132 -13.17 -6.73 -6.97
CA PRO A 132 -13.54 -5.35 -7.32
C PRO A 132 -15.02 -5.19 -7.69
N MET A 133 -15.72 -6.29 -7.92
CA MET A 133 -17.17 -6.27 -8.06
C MET A 133 -17.80 -6.20 -6.67
N LEU A 134 -18.71 -5.26 -6.47
CA LEU A 134 -19.41 -5.12 -5.19
C LEU A 134 -20.00 -6.47 -4.76
N THR A 135 -19.40 -7.02 -3.72
CA THR A 135 -19.81 -8.30 -3.17
C THR A 135 -20.96 -8.10 -2.19
N TYR A 136 -21.72 -9.17 -1.93
CA TYR A 136 -22.89 -9.10 -1.04
C TYR A 136 -22.51 -8.82 0.44
N TYR A 137 -21.25 -8.84 0.81
CA TYR A 137 -20.77 -8.53 2.16
C TYR A 137 -20.23 -7.11 2.29
N TYR A 138 -19.66 -6.51 1.22
CA TYR A 138 -19.00 -5.22 1.25
C TYR A 138 -19.94 -4.13 1.81
N HIS A 139 -19.47 -3.38 2.82
CA HIS A 139 -20.23 -2.37 3.56
C HIS A 139 -21.52 -2.89 4.20
N THR A 140 -21.58 -4.16 4.58
CA THR A 140 -22.74 -4.74 5.27
C THR A 140 -22.32 -5.45 6.56
N TRP A 141 -23.33 -5.80 7.39
CA TRP A 141 -23.11 -6.60 8.59
C TRP A 141 -22.56 -8.01 8.32
N ARG A 142 -22.54 -8.44 7.06
CA ARG A 142 -21.98 -9.73 6.64
C ARG A 142 -20.45 -9.69 6.45
N ASP A 143 -19.87 -8.50 6.53
CA ASP A 143 -18.40 -8.34 6.49
C ASP A 143 -17.82 -8.65 7.86
N MET A 144 -17.53 -9.92 8.05
CA MET A 144 -17.14 -10.51 9.33
C MET A 144 -15.70 -11.03 9.28
N PRO A 145 -14.97 -11.01 10.42
CA PRO A 145 -13.56 -11.49 10.49
C PRO A 145 -13.35 -12.92 9.99
N GLU A 146 -14.36 -13.78 10.12
CA GLU A 146 -14.32 -15.18 9.69
C GLU A 146 -14.20 -15.36 8.17
N ARG A 147 -14.38 -14.27 7.42
CA ARG A 147 -14.20 -14.26 5.97
C ARG A 147 -12.74 -14.09 5.55
N PHE A 148 -11.90 -13.65 6.46
CA PHE A 148 -10.48 -13.49 6.17
C PHE A 148 -9.79 -14.84 6.07
N GLU A 149 -9.15 -15.07 4.94
CA GLU A 149 -8.24 -16.19 4.76
C GLU A 149 -6.86 -15.79 5.29
N MET A 150 -6.41 -16.42 6.38
CA MET A 150 -5.11 -16.10 6.97
C MET A 150 -3.94 -16.34 6.02
N GLU A 151 -4.10 -17.24 5.05
CA GLU A 151 -3.13 -17.46 3.98
C GLU A 151 -2.99 -16.20 3.10
N THR A 152 -4.10 -15.56 2.73
CA THR A 152 -4.10 -14.29 1.97
C THR A 152 -3.35 -13.19 2.72
N VAL A 153 -3.57 -13.10 4.05
CA VAL A 153 -2.84 -12.13 4.88
C VAL A 153 -1.36 -12.45 4.94
N GLY A 154 -0.98 -13.73 4.99
CA GLY A 154 0.42 -14.18 4.96
C GLY A 154 1.10 -13.86 3.62
N ASP A 155 0.48 -14.20 2.52
CA ASP A 155 0.99 -13.87 1.18
C ASP A 155 1.11 -12.34 0.99
N GLY A 156 0.12 -11.59 1.46
CA GLY A 156 0.16 -10.12 1.45
C GLY A 156 1.30 -9.54 2.29
N PHE A 157 1.63 -10.16 3.41
CA PHE A 157 2.78 -9.79 4.22
C PHE A 157 4.09 -9.97 3.44
N ASP A 158 4.29 -11.12 2.80
CA ASP A 158 5.48 -11.41 2.02
C ASP A 158 5.60 -10.49 0.79
N VAL A 159 4.49 -10.16 0.14
CA VAL A 159 4.43 -9.16 -0.94
C VAL A 159 4.94 -7.81 -0.46
N ILE A 160 4.45 -7.33 0.69
CA ILE A 160 4.86 -6.02 1.22
C ILE A 160 6.35 -6.01 1.58
N LEU A 161 6.88 -7.06 2.21
CA LEU A 161 8.31 -7.15 2.50
C LEU A 161 9.16 -7.09 1.22
N SER A 162 8.76 -7.83 0.18
CA SER A 162 9.44 -7.80 -1.12
C SER A 162 9.40 -6.43 -1.77
N VAL A 163 8.25 -5.75 -1.73
CA VAL A 163 8.11 -4.39 -2.30
C VAL A 163 8.95 -3.38 -1.52
N ILE A 164 9.00 -3.45 -0.19
CA ILE A 164 9.89 -2.59 0.63
C ILE A 164 11.36 -2.76 0.22
N ASP A 165 11.81 -3.99 0.00
CA ASP A 165 13.18 -4.25 -0.48
C ASP A 165 13.42 -3.67 -1.89
N LYS A 166 12.45 -3.79 -2.80
CA LYS A 166 12.52 -3.19 -4.15
C LYS A 166 12.58 -1.66 -4.08
N ILE A 167 11.77 -1.04 -3.22
CA ILE A 167 11.81 0.42 -2.98
C ILE A 167 13.21 0.83 -2.48
N ALA A 168 13.75 0.13 -1.50
CA ALA A 168 15.07 0.42 -0.96
C ALA A 168 16.17 0.36 -2.02
N LYS A 169 16.18 -0.69 -2.83
CA LYS A 169 17.11 -0.85 -3.96
C LYS A 169 16.93 0.23 -5.03
N PHE A 170 15.69 0.60 -5.33
CA PHE A 170 15.40 1.68 -6.26
C PHE A 170 15.93 3.02 -5.77
N GLN A 171 15.70 3.34 -4.49
CA GLN A 171 16.20 4.56 -3.87
C GLN A 171 17.74 4.62 -3.87
N GLU A 172 18.39 3.53 -3.49
CA GLU A 172 19.86 3.42 -3.51
C GLU A 172 20.43 3.66 -4.91
N LYS A 173 19.84 3.01 -5.93
CA LYS A 173 20.23 3.19 -7.33
C LYS A 173 20.07 4.64 -7.81
N ASN A 174 19.13 5.39 -7.24
CA ASN A 174 18.87 6.80 -7.56
C ASN A 174 19.58 7.77 -6.59
N GLY A 175 20.56 7.30 -5.84
CA GLY A 175 21.45 8.11 -4.98
C GLY A 175 20.87 8.49 -3.62
N TYR A 176 19.75 7.89 -3.19
CA TYR A 176 19.21 8.11 -1.86
C TYR A 176 19.77 7.08 -0.88
N ASN A 177 20.53 7.56 0.10
CA ASN A 177 21.26 6.73 1.07
C ASN A 177 20.60 6.70 2.47
N GLY A 178 19.35 7.11 2.55
CA GLY A 178 18.57 7.07 3.77
C GLY A 178 18.29 8.45 4.39
N PRO A 179 17.43 8.49 5.41
CA PRO A 179 17.12 9.73 6.11
C PRO A 179 18.36 10.27 6.81
N GLN A 180 18.67 11.53 6.56
CA GLN A 180 19.77 12.21 7.26
C GLN A 180 19.48 12.22 8.76
N LYS A 181 20.43 11.75 9.56
CA LYS A 181 20.35 11.91 11.02
C LYS A 181 20.46 13.42 11.31
N LYS A 182 19.39 13.99 11.85
CA LYS A 182 19.46 15.31 12.46
C LYS A 182 20.09 15.20 13.82
#